data_aae6256f67fca82ed72b0e5694769307
#
_entry.id   aae6256f67fca82ed72b0e5694769307
#
_cell.length_a   1.000
_cell.length_b   1.000
_cell.length_c   1.000
_cell.angle_alpha   90.00
_cell.angle_beta   90.00
_cell.angle_gamma   90.00
#
_symmetry.space_group_name_H-M   'P 1'
#
loop_
_entity.id
_entity.type
_entity.pdbx_description
1 polymer ?
#
loop_
_entity_poly.entity_id
_entity_poly.type
_entity_poly.pdbx_seq_one_letter_code
_entity_poly.pdbx_strand_id
1 'polypeptide(L)'
;MTMSELTTAPRESVVDAPATPYQGDIARYWNHEARPVNLRLGDVDGLYHHHYGVGDVDRAALGDPGAPGHEQRLIAELHRLESAQAELLLDHLGPVQRDDIVVDAGCGRGGSMVMAHRRFGCQVEGVTLSAKQADFANERARQLDYDGFVRAQVCNMLDMPFAKGQARASWNNESSMYVDLHDLFAEHARILAPGGRYVTVTGCWNPVYGQPSKWVSQINAHFECNIHSRREYLRAMADNRLVPQTVLDLTEATLPYWELRATSSLVTGIEEAFINSYRDGSFQYLLIAADRV
;
A
#
# COMPACT_ATOMS: atom_id res chain seq x y z
N MET A 1 16.44 -41.85 -7.66
CA MET A 1 15.60 -40.99 -8.53
C MET A 1 15.78 -39.57 -8.04
N THR A 2 16.61 -38.82 -8.70
CA THR A 2 17.01 -37.46 -8.38
C THR A 2 15.87 -36.49 -8.71
N MET A 3 15.41 -35.75 -7.74
CA MET A 3 14.49 -34.62 -7.95
C MET A 3 15.22 -33.57 -8.80
N SER A 4 14.77 -33.38 -10.01
CA SER A 4 15.24 -32.36 -10.93
C SER A 4 14.80 -30.99 -10.41
N GLU A 5 15.77 -30.14 -10.22
CA GLU A 5 15.63 -28.72 -9.91
C GLU A 5 14.82 -28.01 -11.02
N LEU A 6 13.59 -27.67 -10.69
CA LEU A 6 12.82 -26.67 -11.45
C LEU A 6 13.14 -25.27 -10.89
N THR A 7 14.38 -24.84 -11.09
CA THR A 7 14.72 -23.43 -11.03
C THR A 7 14.17 -22.79 -12.31
N THR A 8 12.94 -22.31 -12.29
CA THR A 8 12.48 -21.38 -13.31
C THR A 8 13.22 -20.06 -13.10
N ALA A 9 14.16 -19.77 -14.00
CA ALA A 9 14.83 -18.48 -14.04
C ALA A 9 13.78 -17.35 -14.04
N PRO A 10 14.01 -16.24 -13.30
CA PRO A 10 13.13 -15.10 -13.36
C PRO A 10 13.05 -14.61 -14.80
N ARG A 11 11.82 -14.27 -15.24
CA ARG A 11 11.61 -13.64 -16.55
C ARG A 11 12.38 -12.33 -16.55
N GLU A 12 13.32 -12.15 -17.47
CA GLU A 12 13.91 -10.83 -17.71
C GLU A 12 12.78 -9.87 -18.05
N SER A 13 12.62 -8.80 -17.24
CA SER A 13 11.62 -7.77 -17.52
C SER A 13 12.01 -7.07 -18.83
N VAL A 14 11.22 -7.24 -19.86
CA VAL A 14 11.46 -6.64 -21.18
C VAL A 14 10.87 -5.23 -21.27
N VAL A 15 10.16 -4.77 -20.24
CA VAL A 15 9.48 -3.47 -20.27
C VAL A 15 10.25 -2.48 -19.45
N ASP A 16 10.84 -1.46 -20.13
CA ASP A 16 11.38 -0.28 -19.47
C ASP A 16 10.27 0.35 -18.61
N ALA A 17 10.43 0.34 -17.30
CA ALA A 17 9.57 1.10 -16.41
C ALA A 17 10.11 2.54 -16.30
N PRO A 18 9.28 3.55 -16.53
CA PRO A 18 7.84 3.60 -16.81
C PRO A 18 7.47 3.38 -18.29
N ALA A 19 6.32 2.71 -18.54
CA ALA A 19 5.88 2.36 -19.89
C ALA A 19 5.03 3.47 -20.57
N THR A 20 4.50 4.43 -19.80
CA THR A 20 3.67 5.54 -20.32
C THR A 20 4.19 6.89 -19.82
N PRO A 21 3.86 8.02 -20.52
CA PRO A 21 4.21 9.36 -20.04
C PRO A 21 3.71 9.62 -18.61
N TYR A 22 2.47 9.24 -18.29
CA TYR A 22 1.90 9.39 -16.95
C TYR A 22 2.70 8.62 -15.89
N GLN A 23 3.08 7.37 -16.15
CA GLN A 23 3.94 6.61 -15.27
C GLN A 23 5.31 7.27 -15.09
N GLY A 24 5.84 7.94 -16.15
CA GLY A 24 7.03 8.75 -16.08
C GLY A 24 6.89 9.96 -15.15
N ASP A 25 5.72 10.60 -15.16
CA ASP A 25 5.41 11.71 -14.26
C ASP A 25 5.33 11.21 -12.82
N ILE A 26 4.65 10.09 -12.56
CA ILE A 26 4.56 9.47 -11.25
C ILE A 26 5.94 9.01 -10.74
N ALA A 27 6.77 8.41 -11.58
CA ALA A 27 8.14 8.05 -11.21
C ALA A 27 8.97 9.29 -10.81
N ARG A 28 8.87 10.40 -11.56
CA ARG A 28 9.52 11.67 -11.23
C ARG A 28 8.99 12.24 -9.92
N TYR A 29 7.68 12.27 -9.73
CA TYR A 29 7.03 12.72 -8.51
C TYR A 29 7.62 11.99 -7.29
N TRP A 30 7.57 10.66 -7.27
CA TRP A 30 8.06 9.85 -6.15
C TRP A 30 9.60 9.84 -5.99
N ASN A 31 10.36 10.09 -7.06
CA ASN A 31 11.82 10.25 -6.97
C ASN A 31 12.24 11.61 -6.39
N HIS A 32 11.46 12.67 -6.63
CA HIS A 32 11.79 14.02 -6.15
C HIS A 32 11.16 14.31 -4.80
N GLU A 33 10.09 13.63 -4.47
CA GLU A 33 9.37 13.91 -3.26
C GLU A 33 10.16 13.53 -2.00
N ALA A 34 10.67 14.58 -1.35
CA ALA A 34 11.11 14.49 0.04
C ALA A 34 9.93 14.83 0.94
N ARG A 35 8.86 13.97 1.00
CA ARG A 35 7.83 14.18 2.03
C ARG A 35 8.45 13.93 3.38
N PRO A 36 8.78 14.99 4.14
CA PRO A 36 9.34 14.84 5.48
C PRO A 36 8.35 14.11 6.40
N VAL A 37 7.06 14.13 6.08
CA VAL A 37 6.00 13.44 6.83
C VAL A 37 6.30 11.96 6.99
N ASN A 38 6.40 11.22 5.88
CA ASN A 38 6.58 9.76 5.93
C ASN A 38 7.95 9.36 6.51
N LEU A 39 8.99 10.18 6.29
CA LEU A 39 10.29 9.95 6.91
C LEU A 39 10.23 10.17 8.42
N ARG A 40 9.64 11.29 8.87
CA ARG A 40 9.49 11.59 10.30
C ARG A 40 8.63 10.58 11.05
N LEU A 41 7.58 10.05 10.40
CA LEU A 41 6.77 8.98 10.98
C LEU A 41 7.59 7.68 11.07
N GLY A 42 8.24 7.27 9.99
CA GLY A 42 9.05 6.06 9.96
C GLY A 42 10.29 6.09 10.86
N ASP A 43 10.83 7.29 11.19
CA ASP A 43 11.96 7.42 12.11
C ASP A 43 11.64 6.99 13.56
N VAL A 44 10.35 6.77 13.89
CA VAL A 44 9.92 6.29 15.22
C VAL A 44 10.48 4.90 15.52
N ASP A 45 10.42 3.97 14.56
CA ASP A 45 10.85 2.58 14.74
C ASP A 45 11.56 1.98 13.51
N GLY A 46 11.70 2.78 12.45
CA GLY A 46 12.34 2.39 11.20
C GLY A 46 11.45 1.61 10.25
N LEU A 47 10.13 1.64 10.43
CA LEU A 47 9.13 1.18 9.47
C LEU A 47 8.58 2.39 8.69
N TYR A 48 8.87 2.46 7.40
CA TYR A 48 8.54 3.62 6.57
C TYR A 48 7.33 3.33 5.70
N HIS A 49 6.16 3.82 6.14
CA HIS A 49 4.89 3.66 5.45
C HIS A 49 4.60 4.83 4.51
N HIS A 50 3.75 4.60 3.50
CA HIS A 50 3.24 5.59 2.56
C HIS A 50 1.72 5.56 2.45
N HIS A 51 1.06 5.03 3.47
CA HIS A 51 -0.39 4.92 3.60
C HIS A 51 -0.87 5.62 4.87
N TYR A 52 -2.16 5.55 5.14
CA TYR A 52 -2.79 6.22 6.27
C TYR A 52 -3.07 5.24 7.40
N GLY A 53 -3.35 5.81 8.58
CA GLY A 53 -3.61 5.02 9.79
C GLY A 53 -5.07 4.63 9.95
N VAL A 54 -5.30 3.57 10.74
CA VAL A 54 -6.63 3.15 11.19
C VAL A 54 -6.63 2.83 12.68
N GLY A 55 -7.77 3.03 13.33
CA GLY A 55 -8.01 2.70 14.72
C GLY A 55 -8.21 3.93 15.61
N ASP A 56 -8.48 3.67 16.87
CA ASP A 56 -8.70 4.71 17.87
C ASP A 56 -7.37 5.35 18.31
N VAL A 57 -7.42 6.66 18.51
CA VAL A 57 -6.29 7.44 19.08
C VAL A 57 -6.17 7.15 20.56
N ASP A 58 -4.98 6.77 21.02
CA ASP A 58 -4.67 6.68 22.44
C ASP A 58 -4.44 8.07 23.04
N ARG A 59 -5.54 8.70 23.47
CA ARG A 59 -5.50 10.04 24.07
C ARG A 59 -4.71 10.09 25.38
N ALA A 60 -4.62 8.98 26.12
CA ALA A 60 -3.85 8.91 27.34
C ALA A 60 -2.34 8.95 27.04
N ALA A 61 -1.90 8.27 25.97
CA ALA A 61 -0.51 8.32 25.51
C ALA A 61 -0.11 9.70 24.98
N LEU A 62 -1.02 10.47 24.39
CA LEU A 62 -0.75 11.83 23.92
C LEU A 62 -0.44 12.81 25.06
N GLY A 63 -1.11 12.68 26.20
CA GLY A 63 -1.03 13.63 27.30
C GLY A 63 -1.57 15.03 26.95
N ASP A 64 -1.27 16.02 27.78
CA ASP A 64 -1.78 17.36 27.57
C ASP A 64 -1.15 18.05 26.35
N PRO A 65 -1.95 18.75 25.51
CA PRO A 65 -1.45 19.64 24.48
C PRO A 65 -0.56 20.73 25.11
N GLY A 66 0.61 20.94 24.60
CA GLY A 66 1.58 21.91 25.14
C GLY A 66 2.51 21.37 26.23
N ALA A 67 2.31 20.15 26.73
CA ALA A 67 3.28 19.48 27.58
C ALA A 67 4.59 19.17 26.83
N PRO A 68 5.75 19.21 27.45
CA PRO A 68 7.00 18.83 26.81
C PRO A 68 6.90 17.44 26.17
N GLY A 69 7.34 17.32 24.90
CA GLY A 69 7.31 16.06 24.15
C GLY A 69 5.92 15.69 23.59
N HIS A 70 4.91 16.55 23.64
CA HIS A 70 3.58 16.26 23.08
C HIS A 70 3.66 15.97 21.57
N GLU A 71 4.40 16.77 20.81
CA GLU A 71 4.57 16.55 19.35
C GLU A 71 5.21 15.20 19.03
N GLN A 72 6.21 14.77 19.81
CA GLN A 72 6.85 13.47 19.62
C GLN A 72 5.87 12.30 19.88
N ARG A 73 5.04 12.43 20.93
CA ARG A 73 3.99 11.44 21.21
C ARG A 73 2.91 11.42 20.15
N LEU A 74 2.56 12.58 19.59
CA LEU A 74 1.62 12.70 18.48
C LEU A 74 2.15 12.03 17.21
N ILE A 75 3.42 12.25 16.88
CA ILE A 75 4.10 11.58 15.75
C ILE A 75 4.13 10.06 15.97
N ALA A 76 4.48 9.60 17.19
CA ALA A 76 4.49 8.19 17.52
C ALA A 76 3.09 7.54 17.41
N GLU A 77 2.05 8.26 17.81
CA GLU A 77 0.68 7.78 17.71
C GLU A 77 0.18 7.71 16.26
N LEU A 78 0.49 8.72 15.44
CA LEU A 78 0.21 8.66 13.99
C LEU A 78 0.89 7.45 13.35
N HIS A 79 2.16 7.21 13.65
CA HIS A 79 2.91 6.06 13.15
C HIS A 79 2.33 4.72 13.63
N ARG A 80 1.91 4.64 14.90
CA ARG A 80 1.22 3.45 15.44
C ARG A 80 -0.04 3.13 14.65
N LEU A 81 -0.85 4.15 14.30
CA LEU A 81 -2.06 3.97 13.50
C LEU A 81 -1.74 3.53 12.06
N GLU A 82 -0.66 4.03 11.44
CA GLU A 82 -0.18 3.53 10.14
C GLU A 82 0.24 2.07 10.24
N SER A 83 1.02 1.71 11.26
CA SER A 83 1.41 0.31 11.49
C SER A 83 0.20 -0.60 11.74
N ALA A 84 -0.83 -0.12 12.45
CA ALA A 84 -2.08 -0.86 12.65
C ALA A 84 -2.82 -1.13 11.33
N GLN A 85 -2.79 -0.21 10.37
CA GLN A 85 -3.35 -0.43 9.04
C GLN A 85 -2.57 -1.51 8.27
N ALA A 86 -1.23 -1.47 8.32
CA ALA A 86 -0.40 -2.50 7.68
C ALA A 86 -0.62 -3.88 8.32
N GLU A 87 -0.73 -3.98 9.65
CA GLU A 87 -1.06 -5.24 10.34
C GLU A 87 -2.43 -5.76 9.90
N LEU A 88 -3.44 -4.89 9.79
CA LEU A 88 -4.76 -5.27 9.30
C LEU A 88 -4.71 -5.83 7.87
N LEU A 89 -3.91 -5.25 6.99
CA LEU A 89 -3.68 -5.80 5.65
C LEU A 89 -3.06 -7.19 5.73
N LEU A 90 -2.01 -7.38 6.54
CA LEU A 90 -1.32 -8.65 6.71
C LEU A 90 -2.22 -9.73 7.32
N ASP A 91 -3.17 -9.37 8.20
CA ASP A 91 -4.17 -10.27 8.76
C ASP A 91 -5.05 -10.93 7.67
N HIS A 92 -5.20 -10.27 6.53
CA HIS A 92 -6.06 -10.72 5.43
C HIS A 92 -5.31 -11.40 4.28
N LEU A 93 -3.97 -11.54 4.36
CA LEU A 93 -3.20 -12.26 3.33
C LEU A 93 -3.43 -13.77 3.31
N GLY A 94 -4.15 -14.30 4.30
CA GLY A 94 -4.40 -15.73 4.43
C GLY A 94 -3.17 -16.52 4.90
N PRO A 95 -3.17 -17.84 4.74
CA PRO A 95 -2.06 -18.67 5.17
C PRO A 95 -0.86 -18.47 4.24
N VAL A 96 0.16 -17.80 4.76
CA VAL A 96 1.49 -17.64 4.13
C VAL A 96 2.49 -18.49 4.89
N GLN A 97 3.24 -19.32 4.16
CA GLN A 97 4.29 -20.17 4.71
C GLN A 97 5.67 -19.55 4.50
N ARG A 98 6.67 -20.08 5.18
CA ARG A 98 8.03 -19.54 5.16
C ARG A 98 8.73 -19.61 3.80
N ASP A 99 8.37 -20.58 3.00
CA ASP A 99 8.89 -20.82 1.64
C ASP A 99 8.04 -20.16 0.53
N ASP A 100 6.97 -19.47 0.92
CA ASP A 100 6.14 -18.71 -0.01
C ASP A 100 6.82 -17.40 -0.45
N ILE A 101 6.44 -16.94 -1.64
CA ILE A 101 6.73 -15.60 -2.14
C ILE A 101 5.47 -14.75 -2.03
N VAL A 102 5.60 -13.58 -1.42
CA VAL A 102 4.55 -12.56 -1.40
C VAL A 102 5.00 -11.29 -2.11
N VAL A 103 4.08 -10.57 -2.74
CA VAL A 103 4.41 -9.44 -3.61
C VAL A 103 3.70 -8.16 -3.12
N ASP A 104 4.48 -7.09 -2.92
CA ASP A 104 4.02 -5.73 -2.61
C ASP A 104 4.07 -4.86 -3.88
N ALA A 105 2.93 -4.62 -4.51
CA ALA A 105 2.84 -3.84 -5.73
C ALA A 105 2.60 -2.34 -5.41
N GLY A 106 3.65 -1.55 -5.58
CA GLY A 106 3.71 -0.16 -5.11
C GLY A 106 4.29 -0.06 -3.71
N CYS A 107 5.37 -0.78 -3.46
CA CYS A 107 5.93 -1.02 -2.11
C CYS A 107 6.47 0.23 -1.38
N GLY A 108 6.57 1.37 -2.05
CA GLY A 108 7.12 2.57 -1.44
C GLY A 108 8.51 2.32 -0.82
N ARG A 109 8.70 2.70 0.43
CA ARG A 109 9.95 2.48 1.19
C ARG A 109 10.01 1.15 1.95
N GLY A 110 9.06 0.25 1.73
CA GLY A 110 9.12 -1.13 2.18
C GLY A 110 8.71 -1.41 3.62
N GLY A 111 8.05 -0.48 4.31
CA GLY A 111 7.61 -0.69 5.70
C GLY A 111 6.75 -1.94 5.86
N SER A 112 5.71 -2.10 5.03
CA SER A 112 4.83 -3.28 5.02
C SER A 112 5.58 -4.57 4.61
N MET A 113 6.59 -4.48 3.74
CA MET A 113 7.41 -5.64 3.35
C MET A 113 8.22 -6.18 4.54
N VAL A 114 8.83 -5.28 5.33
CA VAL A 114 9.57 -5.65 6.55
C VAL A 114 8.63 -6.30 7.56
N MET A 115 7.43 -5.74 7.76
CA MET A 115 6.43 -6.32 8.66
C MET A 115 5.98 -7.71 8.21
N ALA A 116 5.72 -7.91 6.90
CA ALA A 116 5.33 -9.20 6.34
C ALA A 116 6.42 -10.26 6.56
N HIS A 117 7.69 -9.93 6.30
CA HIS A 117 8.80 -10.84 6.57
C HIS A 117 8.93 -11.18 8.07
N ARG A 118 8.86 -10.19 8.96
CA ARG A 118 8.89 -10.42 10.41
C ARG A 118 7.79 -11.37 10.88
N ARG A 119 6.60 -11.22 10.30
CA ARG A 119 5.42 -12.00 10.69
C ARG A 119 5.43 -13.43 10.14
N PHE A 120 5.77 -13.61 8.87
CA PHE A 120 5.62 -14.90 8.16
C PHE A 120 6.95 -15.62 7.93
N GLY A 121 8.08 -14.91 8.00
CA GLY A 121 9.40 -15.44 7.65
C GLY A 121 9.55 -15.76 6.17
N CYS A 122 8.62 -15.33 5.32
CA CYS A 122 8.56 -15.60 3.88
C CYS A 122 9.45 -14.64 3.08
N GLN A 123 9.63 -14.94 1.79
CA GLN A 123 10.23 -14.01 0.84
C GLN A 123 9.23 -12.93 0.45
N VAL A 124 9.65 -11.65 0.48
CA VAL A 124 8.84 -10.50 0.13
C VAL A 124 9.49 -9.72 -0.99
N GLU A 125 8.82 -9.66 -2.13
CA GLU A 125 9.26 -8.94 -3.31
C GLU A 125 8.41 -7.69 -3.50
N GLY A 126 9.05 -6.52 -3.54
CA GLY A 126 8.40 -5.24 -3.77
C GLY A 126 8.65 -4.71 -5.17
N VAL A 127 7.66 -4.06 -5.77
CA VAL A 127 7.83 -3.32 -7.02
C VAL A 127 7.40 -1.86 -6.84
N THR A 128 8.17 -0.94 -7.41
CA THR A 128 7.88 0.51 -7.43
C THR A 128 8.45 1.13 -8.70
N LEU A 129 7.87 2.24 -9.16
CA LEU A 129 8.44 3.03 -10.25
C LEU A 129 9.56 3.96 -9.79
N SER A 130 9.75 4.16 -8.49
CA SER A 130 10.74 5.05 -7.91
C SER A 130 12.03 4.32 -7.55
N ALA A 131 13.12 4.59 -8.29
CA ALA A 131 14.44 4.08 -7.95
C ALA A 131 14.88 4.49 -6.54
N LYS A 132 14.58 5.74 -6.14
CA LYS A 132 14.90 6.25 -4.80
C LYS A 132 14.18 5.45 -3.69
N GLN A 133 12.93 5.05 -3.92
CA GLN A 133 12.20 4.21 -2.96
C GLN A 133 12.75 2.79 -2.91
N ALA A 134 13.03 2.19 -4.07
CA ALA A 134 13.62 0.85 -4.15
C ALA A 134 14.99 0.79 -3.45
N ASP A 135 15.86 1.76 -3.72
CA ASP A 135 17.16 1.86 -3.07
C ASP A 135 17.03 2.01 -1.54
N PHE A 136 16.10 2.85 -1.09
CA PHE A 136 15.82 3.05 0.33
C PHE A 136 15.32 1.76 1.00
N ALA A 137 14.35 1.07 0.39
CA ALA A 137 13.81 -0.17 0.92
C ALA A 137 14.88 -1.28 1.02
N ASN A 138 15.72 -1.40 -0.02
CA ASN A 138 16.82 -2.38 -0.04
C ASN A 138 17.91 -2.04 0.98
N GLU A 139 18.26 -0.75 1.16
CA GLU A 139 19.19 -0.33 2.21
C GLU A 139 18.63 -0.65 3.60
N ARG A 140 17.33 -0.41 3.80
CA ARG A 140 16.68 -0.74 5.07
C ARG A 140 16.65 -2.24 5.32
N ALA A 141 16.38 -3.06 4.30
CA ALA A 141 16.45 -4.51 4.41
C ALA A 141 17.85 -4.98 4.84
N ARG A 142 18.92 -4.42 4.25
CA ARG A 142 20.31 -4.71 4.65
C ARG A 142 20.61 -4.35 6.10
N GLN A 143 20.16 -3.18 6.56
CA GLN A 143 20.36 -2.74 7.94
C GLN A 143 19.67 -3.65 8.97
N LEU A 144 18.67 -4.41 8.53
CA LEU A 144 17.91 -5.35 9.35
C LEU A 144 18.35 -6.81 9.15
N ASP A 145 19.38 -7.06 8.34
CA ASP A 145 19.82 -8.42 7.93
C ASP A 145 18.70 -9.23 7.23
N TYR A 146 17.86 -8.55 6.44
CA TYR A 146 16.74 -9.14 5.69
C TYR A 146 16.94 -9.12 4.17
N ASP A 147 18.09 -8.67 3.66
CA ASP A 147 18.37 -8.52 2.23
C ASP A 147 18.34 -9.83 1.42
N GLY A 148 18.40 -10.98 2.08
CA GLY A 148 18.14 -12.28 1.48
C GLY A 148 16.66 -12.65 1.33
N PHE A 149 15.75 -11.87 1.92
CA PHE A 149 14.32 -12.18 1.98
C PHE A 149 13.41 -11.01 1.56
N VAL A 150 13.84 -9.79 1.75
CA VAL A 150 13.08 -8.57 1.44
C VAL A 150 13.82 -7.80 0.38
N ARG A 151 13.21 -7.66 -0.80
CA ARG A 151 13.82 -7.00 -1.95
C ARG A 151 12.81 -6.11 -2.66
N ALA A 152 13.20 -4.88 -2.97
CA ALA A 152 12.46 -3.96 -3.83
C ALA A 152 13.18 -3.77 -5.18
N GLN A 153 12.41 -3.67 -6.25
CA GLN A 153 12.93 -3.45 -7.58
C GLN A 153 12.13 -2.37 -8.33
N VAL A 154 12.82 -1.66 -9.23
CA VAL A 154 12.14 -0.70 -10.12
C VAL A 154 11.43 -1.49 -11.20
N CYS A 155 10.10 -1.47 -11.15
CA CYS A 155 9.26 -2.24 -12.07
C CYS A 155 7.86 -1.65 -12.14
N ASN A 156 7.22 -1.81 -13.29
CA ASN A 156 5.81 -1.50 -13.48
C ASN A 156 4.94 -2.62 -12.87
N MET A 157 4.05 -2.26 -11.95
CA MET A 157 3.14 -3.23 -11.32
C MET A 157 2.12 -3.86 -12.29
N LEU A 158 2.05 -3.37 -13.54
CA LEU A 158 1.22 -3.95 -14.60
C LEU A 158 1.96 -5.01 -15.44
N ASP A 159 3.27 -5.21 -15.23
CA ASP A 159 4.08 -6.25 -15.89
C ASP A 159 5.25 -6.64 -14.98
N MET A 160 4.93 -7.39 -13.94
CA MET A 160 5.88 -7.78 -12.90
C MET A 160 6.74 -8.98 -13.32
N PRO A 161 8.03 -9.05 -12.93
CA PRO A 161 8.98 -10.08 -13.38
C PRO A 161 8.81 -11.42 -12.67
N PHE A 162 7.57 -11.80 -12.38
CA PHE A 162 7.24 -13.07 -11.75
C PHE A 162 6.61 -14.04 -12.76
N ALA A 163 6.89 -15.33 -12.60
CA ALA A 163 6.23 -16.36 -13.38
C ALA A 163 4.73 -16.44 -13.03
N LYS A 164 3.93 -16.98 -13.96
CA LYS A 164 2.52 -17.24 -13.70
C LYS A 164 2.35 -18.21 -12.52
N GLY A 165 1.55 -17.81 -11.54
CA GLY A 165 1.25 -18.62 -10.37
C GLY A 165 2.40 -18.74 -9.35
N GLN A 166 3.38 -17.83 -9.39
CA GLN A 166 4.55 -17.89 -8.53
C GLN A 166 4.29 -17.36 -7.12
N ALA A 167 3.43 -16.35 -6.98
CA ALA A 167 3.16 -15.72 -5.69
C ALA A 167 2.04 -16.42 -4.92
N ARG A 168 2.20 -16.62 -3.63
CA ARG A 168 1.17 -17.12 -2.73
C ARG A 168 0.15 -16.04 -2.38
N ALA A 169 0.63 -14.83 -2.16
CA ALA A 169 -0.19 -13.65 -1.92
C ALA A 169 0.43 -12.41 -2.56
N SER A 170 -0.40 -11.41 -2.79
CA SER A 170 0.04 -10.10 -3.25
C SER A 170 -0.87 -8.99 -2.73
N TRP A 171 -0.35 -7.78 -2.67
CA TRP A 171 -1.16 -6.63 -2.24
C TRP A 171 -0.80 -5.33 -2.95
N ASN A 172 -1.75 -4.40 -2.89
CA ASN A 172 -1.54 -2.96 -3.09
C ASN A 172 -1.97 -2.23 -1.81
N ASN A 173 -1.12 -1.35 -1.30
CA ASN A 173 -1.47 -0.47 -0.20
C ASN A 173 -1.33 0.98 -0.65
N GLU A 174 -2.46 1.66 -0.88
CA GLU A 174 -2.51 3.04 -1.37
C GLU A 174 -1.70 3.29 -2.67
N SER A 175 -1.71 2.34 -3.61
CA SER A 175 -0.95 2.44 -4.87
C SER A 175 -1.79 2.19 -6.14
N SER A 176 -2.96 1.59 -6.03
CA SER A 176 -3.80 1.20 -7.16
C SER A 176 -4.46 2.37 -7.92
N MET A 177 -4.53 3.58 -7.31
CA MET A 177 -5.07 4.77 -7.94
C MET A 177 -4.20 5.36 -9.06
N TYR A 178 -3.01 4.82 -9.30
CA TYR A 178 -2.07 5.28 -10.33
C TYR A 178 -2.14 4.48 -11.63
N VAL A 179 -3.01 3.47 -11.72
CA VAL A 179 -3.07 2.52 -12.84
C VAL A 179 -4.51 2.17 -13.22
N ASP A 180 -4.69 1.58 -14.40
CA ASP A 180 -5.96 0.94 -14.76
C ASP A 180 -6.19 -0.31 -13.90
N LEU A 181 -7.40 -0.46 -13.36
CA LEU A 181 -7.72 -1.56 -12.45
C LEU A 181 -7.86 -2.91 -13.17
N HIS A 182 -8.30 -2.94 -14.43
CA HIS A 182 -8.39 -4.20 -15.18
C HIS A 182 -7.00 -4.74 -15.48
N ASP A 183 -6.06 -3.89 -15.91
CA ASP A 183 -4.68 -4.28 -16.16
C ASP A 183 -3.99 -4.72 -14.86
N LEU A 184 -4.21 -3.97 -13.76
CA LEU A 184 -3.67 -4.31 -12.44
C LEU A 184 -4.14 -5.70 -11.97
N PHE A 185 -5.44 -5.95 -12.01
CA PHE A 185 -5.98 -7.21 -11.51
C PHE A 185 -5.71 -8.38 -12.46
N ALA A 186 -5.59 -8.15 -13.76
CA ALA A 186 -5.10 -9.16 -14.71
C ALA A 186 -3.67 -9.61 -14.34
N GLU A 187 -2.80 -8.67 -14.00
CA GLU A 187 -1.43 -8.97 -13.62
C GLU A 187 -1.34 -9.67 -12.26
N HIS A 188 -2.09 -9.20 -11.25
CA HIS A 188 -2.17 -9.92 -9.97
C HIS A 188 -2.72 -11.34 -10.12
N ALA A 189 -3.77 -11.52 -10.93
CA ALA A 189 -4.32 -12.85 -11.22
C ALA A 189 -3.33 -13.74 -11.98
N ARG A 190 -2.44 -13.16 -12.79
CA ARG A 190 -1.39 -13.88 -13.50
C ARG A 190 -0.32 -14.41 -12.55
N ILE A 191 0.18 -13.56 -11.67
CA ILE A 191 1.29 -13.92 -10.76
C ILE A 191 0.85 -14.79 -9.58
N LEU A 192 -0.39 -14.68 -9.13
CA LEU A 192 -0.91 -15.47 -8.01
C LEU A 192 -1.11 -16.94 -8.39
N ALA A 193 -0.73 -17.85 -7.49
CA ALA A 193 -1.06 -19.26 -7.57
C ALA A 193 -2.59 -19.46 -7.52
N PRO A 194 -3.14 -20.57 -8.07
CA PRO A 194 -4.55 -20.93 -7.83
C PRO A 194 -4.85 -20.98 -6.32
N GLY A 195 -5.92 -20.31 -5.88
CA GLY A 195 -6.23 -20.13 -4.46
C GLY A 195 -5.30 -19.16 -3.72
N GLY A 196 -4.45 -18.42 -4.44
CA GLY A 196 -3.66 -17.33 -3.89
C GLY A 196 -4.51 -16.14 -3.49
N ARG A 197 -4.01 -15.31 -2.59
CA ARG A 197 -4.73 -14.19 -1.98
C ARG A 197 -4.22 -12.86 -2.51
N TYR A 198 -5.14 -12.01 -2.95
CA TYR A 198 -4.91 -10.59 -3.19
C TYR A 198 -5.55 -9.76 -2.10
N VAL A 199 -4.86 -8.72 -1.60
CA VAL A 199 -5.42 -7.74 -0.65
C VAL A 199 -5.12 -6.34 -1.13
N THR A 200 -6.08 -5.43 -1.01
CA THR A 200 -5.81 -4.00 -1.17
C THR A 200 -6.44 -3.20 -0.05
N VAL A 201 -5.71 -2.18 0.41
CA VAL A 201 -6.28 -1.09 1.20
C VAL A 201 -6.18 0.17 0.36
N THR A 202 -7.31 0.86 0.18
CA THR A 202 -7.38 1.97 -0.76
C THR A 202 -8.56 2.89 -0.49
N GLY A 203 -8.40 4.15 -0.86
CA GLY A 203 -9.50 5.08 -0.95
C GLY A 203 -10.34 4.88 -2.22
N CYS A 204 -11.67 4.95 -2.08
CA CYS A 204 -12.61 4.85 -3.20
C CYS A 204 -13.64 5.97 -3.12
N TRP A 205 -13.96 6.62 -4.25
CA TRP A 205 -15.13 7.49 -4.24
C TRP A 205 -16.42 6.67 -4.27
N ASN A 206 -17.45 7.20 -3.59
CA ASN A 206 -18.73 6.51 -3.45
C ASN A 206 -19.61 6.71 -4.69
N PRO A 207 -19.91 5.65 -5.47
CA PRO A 207 -20.63 5.76 -6.75
C PRO A 207 -22.09 6.22 -6.61
N VAL A 208 -22.64 6.26 -5.41
CA VAL A 208 -23.98 6.84 -5.15
C VAL A 208 -24.06 8.31 -5.54
N TYR A 209 -22.94 9.04 -5.49
CA TYR A 209 -22.85 10.45 -5.88
C TYR A 209 -22.74 10.68 -7.40
N GLY A 210 -22.62 9.60 -8.20
CA GLY A 210 -22.54 9.66 -9.66
C GLY A 210 -21.20 10.10 -10.22
N GLN A 211 -20.43 10.89 -9.46
CA GLN A 211 -19.11 11.41 -9.82
C GLN A 211 -18.30 11.71 -8.57
N PRO A 212 -16.96 11.82 -8.67
CA PRO A 212 -16.12 12.26 -7.57
C PRO A 212 -16.55 13.61 -7.01
N SER A 213 -16.58 13.75 -5.68
CA SER A 213 -16.88 15.02 -5.01
C SER A 213 -15.74 16.03 -5.21
N LYS A 214 -15.99 17.29 -4.84
CA LYS A 214 -14.93 18.31 -4.84
C LYS A 214 -13.75 17.93 -3.96
N TRP A 215 -13.99 17.22 -2.85
CA TRP A 215 -12.96 16.77 -1.93
C TRP A 215 -12.09 15.68 -2.56
N VAL A 216 -12.71 14.68 -3.19
CA VAL A 216 -12.00 13.63 -3.95
C VAL A 216 -11.18 14.25 -5.09
N SER A 217 -11.71 15.26 -5.78
CA SER A 217 -10.97 15.98 -6.82
C SER A 217 -9.75 16.73 -6.27
N GLN A 218 -9.84 17.29 -5.06
CA GLN A 218 -8.68 17.90 -4.37
C GLN A 218 -7.63 16.86 -3.99
N ILE A 219 -8.04 15.68 -3.50
CA ILE A 219 -7.14 14.59 -3.18
C ILE A 219 -6.43 14.10 -4.45
N ASN A 220 -7.15 13.90 -5.55
CA ASN A 220 -6.58 13.53 -6.84
C ASN A 220 -5.52 14.54 -7.32
N ALA A 221 -5.84 15.83 -7.23
CA ALA A 221 -4.91 16.89 -7.64
C ALA A 221 -3.66 16.96 -6.74
N HIS A 222 -3.81 16.71 -5.42
CA HIS A 222 -2.70 16.76 -4.48
C HIS A 222 -1.69 15.63 -4.68
N PHE A 223 -2.18 14.43 -5.02
CA PHE A 223 -1.36 13.24 -5.21
C PHE A 223 -1.09 12.90 -6.68
N GLU A 224 -1.56 13.72 -7.61
CA GLU A 224 -1.47 13.47 -9.06
C GLU A 224 -2.00 12.08 -9.46
N CYS A 225 -3.10 11.65 -8.82
CA CYS A 225 -3.69 10.32 -8.98
C CYS A 225 -5.11 10.37 -9.52
N ASN A 226 -5.68 9.21 -9.79
CA ASN A 226 -7.07 9.03 -10.20
C ASN A 226 -7.75 7.98 -9.31
N ILE A 227 -8.43 8.45 -8.26
CA ILE A 227 -9.15 7.58 -7.34
C ILE A 227 -10.34 6.96 -8.06
N HIS A 228 -10.41 5.64 -8.07
CA HIS A 228 -11.49 4.84 -8.65
C HIS A 228 -12.69 4.73 -7.72
N SER A 229 -13.86 4.43 -8.26
CA SER A 229 -15.03 4.11 -7.44
C SER A 229 -14.95 2.69 -6.87
N ARG A 230 -15.64 2.45 -5.75
CA ARG A 230 -15.82 1.09 -5.22
C ARG A 230 -16.40 0.12 -6.25
N ARG A 231 -17.30 0.59 -7.13
CA ARG A 231 -17.89 -0.24 -8.19
C ARG A 231 -16.85 -0.71 -9.19
N GLU A 232 -15.91 0.15 -9.57
CA GLU A 232 -14.84 -0.19 -10.51
C GLU A 232 -13.91 -1.26 -9.92
N TYR A 233 -13.53 -1.16 -8.65
CA TYR A 233 -12.75 -2.21 -7.97
C TYR A 233 -13.43 -3.57 -8.03
N LEU A 234 -14.69 -3.66 -7.57
CA LEU A 234 -15.40 -4.94 -7.49
C LEU A 234 -15.64 -5.54 -8.88
N ARG A 235 -15.94 -4.71 -9.88
CA ARG A 235 -16.13 -5.15 -11.26
C ARG A 235 -14.82 -5.66 -11.86
N ALA A 236 -13.75 -4.87 -11.79
CA ALA A 236 -12.47 -5.24 -12.37
C ALA A 236 -11.87 -6.50 -11.71
N MET A 237 -12.05 -6.69 -10.40
CA MET A 237 -11.68 -7.92 -9.70
C MET A 237 -12.44 -9.13 -10.27
N ALA A 238 -13.77 -9.03 -10.37
CA ALA A 238 -14.62 -10.11 -10.87
C ALA A 238 -14.26 -10.50 -12.32
N ASP A 239 -14.03 -9.52 -13.18
CA ASP A 239 -13.65 -9.71 -14.58
C ASP A 239 -12.26 -10.39 -14.71
N ASN A 240 -11.41 -10.32 -13.68
CA ASN A 240 -10.04 -10.86 -13.65
C ASN A 240 -9.83 -12.04 -12.69
N ARG A 241 -10.85 -12.82 -12.37
CA ARG A 241 -10.77 -14.02 -11.53
C ARG A 241 -10.28 -13.75 -10.09
N LEU A 242 -10.46 -12.56 -9.60
CA LEU A 242 -10.26 -12.21 -8.20
C LEU A 242 -11.63 -12.08 -7.54
N VAL A 243 -11.99 -13.09 -6.74
CA VAL A 243 -13.31 -13.16 -6.10
C VAL A 243 -13.21 -12.59 -4.69
N PRO A 244 -13.79 -11.40 -4.41
CA PRO A 244 -13.77 -10.81 -3.08
C PRO A 244 -14.38 -11.74 -2.03
N GLN A 245 -13.62 -12.02 -0.98
CA GLN A 245 -14.04 -12.81 0.18
C GLN A 245 -14.36 -11.91 1.38
N THR A 246 -13.65 -10.78 1.47
CA THR A 246 -13.82 -9.82 2.55
C THR A 246 -13.79 -8.41 1.97
N VAL A 247 -14.76 -7.59 2.39
CA VAL A 247 -14.76 -6.14 2.11
C VAL A 247 -15.06 -5.44 3.44
N LEU A 248 -14.07 -4.74 3.97
CA LEU A 248 -14.21 -3.95 5.19
C LEU A 248 -14.27 -2.48 4.84
N ASP A 249 -15.24 -1.78 5.41
CA ASP A 249 -15.30 -0.32 5.37
C ASP A 249 -14.53 0.23 6.57
N LEU A 250 -13.40 0.87 6.31
CA LEU A 250 -12.49 1.45 7.28
C LEU A 250 -12.67 2.97 7.41
N THR A 251 -13.72 3.53 6.79
CA THR A 251 -13.94 4.99 6.70
C THR A 251 -14.02 5.63 8.09
N GLU A 252 -14.77 5.04 9.01
CA GLU A 252 -14.83 5.54 10.38
C GLU A 252 -13.52 5.31 11.16
N ALA A 253 -12.83 4.20 10.88
CA ALA A 253 -11.59 3.86 11.57
C ALA A 253 -10.38 4.70 11.14
N THR A 254 -10.38 5.28 9.93
CA THR A 254 -9.30 6.17 9.46
C THR A 254 -9.51 7.63 9.84
N LEU A 255 -10.73 8.05 10.16
CA LEU A 255 -11.05 9.44 10.49
C LEU A 255 -10.24 9.99 11.69
N PRO A 256 -10.06 9.25 12.81
CA PRO A 256 -9.23 9.71 13.92
C PRO A 256 -7.77 10.02 13.56
N TYR A 257 -7.18 9.26 12.62
CA TYR A 257 -5.83 9.52 12.10
C TYR A 257 -5.76 10.89 11.42
N TRP A 258 -6.72 11.21 10.55
CA TRP A 258 -6.74 12.49 9.83
C TRP A 258 -7.01 13.67 10.75
N GLU A 259 -7.92 13.51 11.71
CA GLU A 259 -8.19 14.53 12.73
C GLU A 259 -6.96 14.79 13.59
N LEU A 260 -6.24 13.75 14.00
CA LEU A 260 -5.00 13.88 14.77
C LEU A 260 -3.90 14.55 13.92
N ARG A 261 -3.73 14.11 12.65
CA ARG A 261 -2.74 14.68 11.73
C ARG A 261 -2.97 16.16 11.48
N ALA A 262 -4.21 16.60 11.38
CA ALA A 262 -4.57 18.01 11.21
C ALA A 262 -4.13 18.91 12.37
N THR A 263 -3.81 18.35 13.54
CA THR A 263 -3.31 19.08 14.72
C THR A 263 -1.79 19.01 14.87
N SER A 264 -1.10 18.25 14.03
CA SER A 264 0.34 18.02 14.10
C SER A 264 1.14 19.01 13.27
N SER A 265 2.46 19.05 13.50
CA SER A 265 3.40 19.74 12.62
C SER A 265 3.59 19.07 11.25
N LEU A 266 2.93 17.94 11.02
CA LEU A 266 2.98 17.18 9.76
C LEU A 266 1.84 17.53 8.79
N VAL A 267 1.05 18.55 9.11
CA VAL A 267 -0.04 19.02 8.25
C VAL A 267 0.48 19.45 6.89
N THR A 268 -0.21 19.01 5.83
CA THR A 268 0.15 19.29 4.43
C THR A 268 -0.91 20.11 3.69
N GLY A 269 -2.06 20.37 4.35
CA GLY A 269 -3.20 21.11 3.79
C GLY A 269 -4.24 20.25 3.10
N ILE A 270 -4.00 18.91 2.98
CA ILE A 270 -4.96 17.99 2.39
C ILE A 270 -5.92 17.36 3.40
N GLU A 271 -5.61 17.48 4.69
CA GLU A 271 -6.30 16.82 5.80
C GLU A 271 -7.81 17.16 5.81
N GLU A 272 -8.16 18.42 5.55
CA GLU A 272 -9.54 18.87 5.50
C GLU A 272 -10.34 18.16 4.40
N ALA A 273 -9.73 17.92 3.24
CA ALA A 273 -10.37 17.22 2.14
C ALA A 273 -10.69 15.77 2.50
N PHE A 274 -9.77 15.07 3.17
CA PHE A 274 -10.02 13.71 3.69
C PHE A 274 -11.11 13.70 4.75
N ILE A 275 -10.99 14.54 5.78
CA ILE A 275 -11.96 14.61 6.89
C ILE A 275 -13.37 14.87 6.36
N ASN A 276 -13.55 15.87 5.50
CA ASN A 276 -14.85 16.22 4.99
C ASN A 276 -15.43 15.17 4.04
N SER A 277 -14.62 14.56 3.18
CA SER A 277 -15.08 13.51 2.25
C SER A 277 -15.48 12.21 2.96
N TYR A 278 -14.83 11.87 4.06
CA TYR A 278 -15.24 10.74 4.90
C TYR A 278 -16.52 11.06 5.66
N ARG A 279 -16.65 12.26 6.24
CA ARG A 279 -17.83 12.68 7.00
C ARG A 279 -19.09 12.83 6.13
N ASP A 280 -18.97 13.30 4.90
CA ASP A 280 -20.10 13.42 3.98
C ASP A 280 -20.38 12.11 3.21
N GLY A 281 -19.55 11.08 3.36
CA GLY A 281 -19.69 9.77 2.74
C GLY A 281 -19.36 9.73 1.26
N SER A 282 -18.79 10.81 0.69
CA SER A 282 -18.40 10.85 -0.73
C SER A 282 -17.11 10.09 -1.02
N PHE A 283 -16.32 9.78 0.00
CA PHE A 283 -15.12 8.98 -0.05
C PHE A 283 -15.15 7.89 1.00
N GLN A 284 -14.70 6.72 0.65
CA GLN A 284 -14.66 5.55 1.53
C GLN A 284 -13.24 4.98 1.56
N TYR A 285 -12.82 4.48 2.71
CA TYR A 285 -11.56 3.77 2.89
C TYR A 285 -11.85 2.29 3.06
N LEU A 286 -11.35 1.46 2.15
CA LEU A 286 -11.73 0.06 2.07
C LEU A 286 -10.51 -0.86 2.17
N LEU A 287 -10.69 -2.00 2.86
CA LEU A 287 -9.88 -3.17 2.67
C LEU A 287 -10.70 -4.19 1.86
N ILE A 288 -10.12 -4.70 0.77
CA ILE A 288 -10.71 -5.76 -0.04
C ILE A 288 -9.71 -6.91 -0.12
N ALA A 289 -10.11 -8.09 0.36
CA ALA A 289 -9.35 -9.32 0.20
C ALA A 289 -10.09 -10.26 -0.75
N ALA A 290 -9.40 -10.76 -1.78
CA ALA A 290 -9.95 -11.58 -2.84
C ALA A 290 -9.12 -12.83 -3.07
N ASP A 291 -9.79 -13.95 -3.38
CA ASP A 291 -9.11 -15.19 -3.80
C ASP A 291 -9.00 -15.27 -5.32
N ARG A 292 -7.85 -15.71 -5.79
CA ARG A 292 -7.64 -16.04 -7.19
C ARG A 292 -8.27 -17.41 -7.51
N VAL A 293 -9.29 -17.44 -8.34
CA VAL A 293 -9.98 -18.65 -8.82
C VAL A 293 -9.45 -19.12 -10.19
#